data_fdd74e8d6b492b99dfe21d3a9719d237
#
_entry.id   fdd74e8d6b492b99dfe21d3a9719d237
#
_cell.length_a   1.000
_cell.length_b   1.000
_cell.length_c   1.000
_cell.angle_alpha   90.00
_cell.angle_beta   90.00
_cell.angle_gamma   90.00
#
_symmetry.space_group_name_H-M   'P 1'
#
loop_
_entity.id
_entity.type
_entity.pdbx_description
1 polymer ?
#
loop_
_entity_poly.entity_id
_entity_poly.type
_entity_poly.pdbx_seq_one_letter_code
_entity_poly.pdbx_strand_id
1 'polypeptide(L)'
;AMAAPSGEGLTFGAAVELAVAMPLSWLPLISDYTRQAQKPVRATAASVVTYGLVSCWMYVIGMGAAIFTGEYDIAVIMVKAGLGIVALVILVFSTVTTTFLDAWSAGISAESLSRKVSGKTVAIITTVVGVAGAILFPMDDITGFLYLIGSVFAPMIAVQIADHFLLHRDRFAVAADAR
;
A
#
# COMPACT_ATOMS: atom_id res chain seq x y z
N ALA A 1 2.06 5.33 22.70
CA ALA A 1 2.82 6.58 22.72
C ALA A 1 4.10 6.35 21.93
N MET A 2 4.13 6.74 20.65
CA MET A 2 5.39 6.82 19.90
C MET A 2 6.26 7.85 20.62
N ALA A 3 7.23 7.37 21.39
CA ALA A 3 8.32 8.21 21.78
C ALA A 3 9.12 8.50 20.51
N ALA A 4 8.96 9.70 19.96
CA ALA A 4 9.94 10.19 19.01
C ALA A 4 11.30 10.02 19.69
N PRO A 5 12.33 9.38 19.05
CA PRO A 5 13.63 9.27 19.64
C PRO A 5 14.10 10.70 19.95
N SER A 6 14.26 10.96 21.21
CA SER A 6 14.68 12.26 21.72
C SER A 6 16.04 12.57 21.15
N GLY A 7 16.11 13.44 20.12
CA GLY A 7 17.30 14.13 19.73
C GLY A 7 17.93 13.83 18.37
N GLU A 8 17.58 12.76 17.67
CA GLU A 8 18.05 12.54 16.29
C GLU A 8 16.85 12.46 15.35
N GLY A 9 16.62 13.53 14.61
CA GLY A 9 15.66 13.53 13.51
C GLY A 9 16.02 12.44 12.49
N LEU A 10 15.01 11.84 11.84
CA LEU A 10 15.20 10.92 10.72
C LEU A 10 16.20 11.53 9.72
N THR A 11 17.21 10.76 9.33
CA THR A 11 18.08 11.19 8.23
C THR A 11 17.26 11.37 6.96
N PHE A 12 17.68 12.25 6.06
CA PHE A 12 16.97 12.46 4.79
C PHE A 12 16.79 11.15 4.00
N GLY A 13 17.80 10.27 4.02
CA GLY A 13 17.72 8.97 3.36
C GLY A 13 16.64 8.06 3.96
N ALA A 14 16.55 7.99 5.28
CA ALA A 14 15.52 7.22 5.98
C ALA A 14 14.10 7.77 5.71
N ALA A 15 13.95 9.09 5.66
CA ALA A 15 12.67 9.71 5.33
C ALA A 15 12.23 9.39 3.89
N VAL A 16 13.17 9.43 2.93
CA VAL A 16 12.92 9.04 1.54
C VAL A 16 12.55 7.56 1.44
N GLU A 17 13.28 6.68 2.13
CA GLU A 17 12.99 5.25 2.15
C GLU A 17 11.57 4.96 2.64
N LEU A 18 11.16 5.54 3.76
CA LEU A 18 9.81 5.41 4.30
C LEU A 18 8.74 5.97 3.35
N ALA A 19 9.00 7.11 2.72
CA ALA A 19 8.06 7.72 1.78
C ALA A 19 7.88 6.88 0.50
N VAL A 20 8.91 6.14 0.08
CA VAL A 20 8.90 5.31 -1.12
C VAL A 20 8.38 3.89 -0.84
N ALA A 21 8.55 3.37 0.36
CA ALA A 21 8.14 2.00 0.73
C ALA A 21 6.64 1.76 0.48
N MET A 22 5.80 2.72 0.80
CA MET A 22 4.35 2.60 0.62
C MET A 22 3.93 2.54 -0.86
N PRO A 23 4.33 3.47 -1.75
CA PRO A 23 4.07 3.35 -3.19
C PRO A 23 4.62 2.06 -3.81
N LEU A 24 5.77 1.58 -3.36
CA LEU A 24 6.36 0.34 -3.86
C LEU A 24 5.48 -0.88 -3.62
N SER A 25 4.80 -0.95 -2.48
CA SER A 25 3.87 -2.04 -2.17
C SER A 25 2.63 -2.04 -3.06
N TRP A 26 2.22 -0.87 -3.57
CA TRP A 26 1.07 -0.72 -4.46
C TRP A 26 1.40 -0.96 -5.93
N LEU A 27 2.67 -0.94 -6.31
CA LEU A 27 3.09 -1.09 -7.71
C LEU A 27 2.62 -2.41 -8.35
N PRO A 28 2.71 -3.58 -7.70
CA PRO A 28 2.15 -4.81 -8.26
C PRO A 28 0.62 -4.77 -8.40
N LEU A 29 -0.07 -4.13 -7.46
CA LEU A 29 -1.53 -4.06 -7.42
C LEU A 29 -2.10 -3.21 -8.55
N ILE A 30 -1.41 -2.15 -8.98
CA ILE A 30 -1.91 -1.24 -10.02
C ILE A 30 -2.13 -1.97 -11.34
N SER A 31 -1.35 -3.01 -11.62
CA SER A 31 -1.49 -3.83 -12.83
C SER A 31 -2.82 -4.58 -12.86
N ASP A 32 -3.36 -4.98 -11.71
CA ASP A 32 -4.65 -5.66 -11.61
C ASP A 32 -5.82 -4.75 -12.00
N TYR A 33 -5.69 -3.46 -11.73
CA TYR A 33 -6.71 -2.47 -12.13
C TYR A 33 -6.57 -2.04 -13.58
N THR A 34 -5.35 -1.91 -14.08
CA THR A 34 -5.10 -1.35 -15.41
C THR A 34 -5.15 -2.37 -16.54
N ARG A 35 -4.95 -3.67 -16.25
CA ARG A 35 -4.96 -4.75 -17.27
C ARG A 35 -6.28 -4.88 -18.04
N GLN A 36 -7.41 -4.51 -17.44
CA GLN A 36 -8.72 -4.56 -18.09
C GLN A 36 -9.11 -3.25 -18.76
N ALA A 37 -8.27 -2.22 -18.68
CA ALA A 37 -8.55 -0.93 -19.28
C ALA A 37 -8.42 -0.99 -20.80
N GLN A 38 -9.34 -0.33 -21.52
CA GLN A 38 -9.29 -0.23 -22.99
C GLN A 38 -8.00 0.46 -23.50
N LYS A 39 -7.41 1.34 -22.68
CA LYS A 39 -6.17 2.05 -22.97
C LYS A 39 -5.23 1.95 -21.75
N PRO A 40 -4.51 0.83 -21.59
CA PRO A 40 -3.76 0.54 -20.36
C PRO A 40 -2.70 1.60 -20.03
N VAL A 41 -1.97 2.12 -21.01
CA VAL A 41 -0.96 3.16 -20.80
C VAL A 41 -1.57 4.46 -20.25
N ARG A 42 -2.72 4.88 -20.79
CA ARG A 42 -3.41 6.08 -20.28
C ARG A 42 -3.99 5.85 -18.89
N ALA A 43 -4.54 4.68 -18.64
CA ALA A 43 -5.05 4.31 -17.32
C ALA A 43 -3.93 4.31 -16.29
N THR A 44 -2.78 3.70 -16.59
CA THR A 44 -1.62 3.70 -15.70
C THR A 44 -1.09 5.11 -15.46
N ALA A 45 -0.94 5.93 -16.50
CA ALA A 45 -0.49 7.32 -16.35
C ALA A 45 -1.45 8.14 -15.49
N ALA A 46 -2.76 8.02 -15.70
CA ALA A 46 -3.77 8.69 -14.89
C ALA A 46 -3.70 8.23 -13.42
N SER A 47 -3.55 6.93 -13.19
CA SER A 47 -3.42 6.36 -11.83
C SER A 47 -2.18 6.89 -11.13
N VAL A 48 -1.02 6.92 -11.79
CA VAL A 48 0.24 7.43 -11.21
C VAL A 48 0.12 8.91 -10.86
N VAL A 49 -0.41 9.73 -11.75
CA VAL A 49 -0.59 11.17 -11.50
C VAL A 49 -1.56 11.40 -10.35
N THR A 50 -2.71 10.73 -10.37
CA THR A 50 -3.72 10.87 -9.32
C THR A 50 -3.18 10.40 -7.98
N TYR A 51 -2.53 9.24 -7.93
CA TYR A 51 -1.90 8.71 -6.71
C TYR A 51 -0.86 9.70 -6.17
N GLY A 52 0.03 10.21 -7.01
CA GLY A 52 1.07 11.18 -6.59
C GLY A 52 0.47 12.46 -6.01
N LEU A 53 -0.49 13.07 -6.70
CA LEU A 53 -1.14 14.30 -6.25
C LEU A 53 -1.91 14.10 -4.94
N VAL A 54 -2.72 13.05 -4.86
CA VAL A 54 -3.53 12.76 -3.67
C VAL A 54 -2.64 12.39 -2.48
N SER A 55 -1.59 11.59 -2.69
CA SER A 55 -0.65 11.23 -1.63
C SER A 55 0.09 12.45 -1.09
N CYS A 56 0.59 13.33 -1.96
CA CYS A 56 1.22 14.59 -1.53
C CYS A 56 0.24 15.45 -0.72
N TRP A 57 -1.01 15.56 -1.16
CA TRP A 57 -2.05 16.28 -0.46
C TRP A 57 -2.31 15.70 0.93
N MET A 58 -2.45 14.37 1.03
CA MET A 58 -2.66 13.67 2.29
C MET A 58 -1.48 13.81 3.26
N TYR A 59 -0.24 13.79 2.76
CA TYR A 59 0.94 14.05 3.57
C TYR A 59 0.93 15.47 4.16
N VAL A 60 0.56 16.47 3.36
CA VAL A 60 0.45 17.86 3.85
C VAL A 60 -0.62 17.97 4.94
N ILE A 61 -1.79 17.35 4.75
CA ILE A 61 -2.87 17.33 5.76
C ILE A 61 -2.40 16.60 7.03
N GLY A 62 -1.82 15.42 6.90
CA GLY A 62 -1.34 14.62 8.03
C GLY A 62 -0.27 15.33 8.84
N MET A 63 0.71 15.93 8.17
CA MET A 63 1.77 16.72 8.80
C MET A 63 1.19 17.96 9.50
N GLY A 64 0.28 18.69 8.84
CA GLY A 64 -0.42 19.82 9.45
C GLY A 64 -1.19 19.41 10.68
N ALA A 65 -1.98 18.34 10.61
CA ALA A 65 -2.75 17.83 11.73
C ALA A 65 -1.86 17.43 12.90
N ALA A 66 -0.77 16.70 12.66
CA ALA A 66 0.18 16.30 13.70
C ALA A 66 0.85 17.51 14.39
N ILE A 67 1.24 18.53 13.62
CA ILE A 67 1.86 19.75 14.15
C ILE A 67 0.86 20.54 15.03
N PHE A 68 -0.38 20.70 14.55
CA PHE A 68 -1.39 21.52 15.28
C PHE A 68 -2.00 20.80 16.48
N THR A 69 -2.18 19.49 16.43
CA THR A 69 -2.83 18.73 17.51
C THR A 69 -1.84 18.12 18.50
N GLY A 70 -0.58 17.95 18.10
CA GLY A 70 0.43 17.20 18.85
C GLY A 70 0.14 15.70 18.97
N GLU A 71 -0.78 15.18 18.14
CA GLU A 71 -1.22 13.79 18.14
C GLU A 71 -0.85 13.10 16.84
N TYR A 72 -0.66 11.78 16.92
CA TYR A 72 -0.35 10.95 15.74
C TYR A 72 -1.45 9.96 15.41
N ASP A 73 -2.40 9.74 16.34
CA ASP A 73 -3.56 8.89 16.11
C ASP A 73 -4.64 9.65 15.33
N ILE A 74 -4.96 9.14 14.13
CA ILE A 74 -5.93 9.76 13.24
C ILE A 74 -7.31 9.84 13.88
N ALA A 75 -7.73 8.83 14.65
CA ALA A 75 -9.04 8.83 15.31
C ALA A 75 -9.12 9.95 16.37
N VAL A 76 -8.04 10.13 17.14
CA VAL A 76 -7.94 11.20 18.15
C VAL A 76 -7.91 12.57 17.48
N ILE A 77 -7.16 12.72 16.38
CA ILE A 77 -7.11 13.97 15.60
C ILE A 77 -8.51 14.33 15.08
N MET A 78 -9.23 13.38 14.53
CA MET A 78 -10.57 13.61 13.96
C MET A 78 -11.58 14.00 15.06
N VAL A 79 -11.50 13.40 16.23
CA VAL A 79 -12.34 13.78 17.38
C VAL A 79 -12.00 15.19 17.87
N LYS A 80 -10.71 15.52 18.00
CA LYS A 80 -10.25 16.87 18.38
C LYS A 80 -10.63 17.94 17.35
N ALA A 81 -10.68 17.58 16.06
CA ALA A 81 -11.15 18.47 15.00
C ALA A 81 -12.68 18.73 15.03
N GLY A 82 -13.40 18.16 16.00
CA GLY A 82 -14.84 18.36 16.15
C GLY A 82 -15.71 17.54 15.21
N LEU A 83 -15.14 16.63 14.43
CA LEU A 83 -15.88 15.78 13.51
C LEU A 83 -16.59 14.61 14.21
N GLY A 84 -16.20 14.31 15.45
CA GLY A 84 -16.90 13.39 16.34
C GLY A 84 -17.12 11.98 15.77
N ILE A 85 -18.27 11.39 16.09
CA ILE A 85 -18.65 10.04 15.71
C ILE A 85 -18.76 9.87 14.18
N VAL A 86 -19.17 10.90 13.44
CA VAL A 86 -19.30 10.84 11.99
C VAL A 86 -17.96 10.54 11.32
N ALA A 87 -16.89 11.17 11.78
CA ALA A 87 -15.55 10.91 11.26
C ALA A 87 -15.07 9.48 11.55
N LEU A 88 -15.38 8.98 12.75
CA LEU A 88 -15.04 7.59 13.10
C LEU A 88 -15.78 6.58 12.22
N VAL A 89 -17.05 6.84 11.92
CA VAL A 89 -17.83 6.00 11.00
C VAL A 89 -17.22 6.02 9.59
N ILE A 90 -16.87 7.20 9.08
CA ILE A 90 -16.19 7.31 7.77
C ILE A 90 -14.86 6.57 7.79
N LEU A 91 -14.08 6.71 8.85
CA LEU A 91 -12.79 6.01 9.00
C LEU A 91 -12.97 4.49 8.96
N VAL A 92 -13.94 3.95 9.68
CA VAL A 92 -14.24 2.50 9.68
C VAL A 92 -14.63 2.04 8.28
N PHE A 93 -15.55 2.72 7.60
CA PHE A 93 -15.95 2.35 6.24
C PHE A 93 -14.79 2.42 5.26
N SER A 94 -13.95 3.45 5.34
CA SER A 94 -12.76 3.59 4.50
C SER A 94 -11.79 2.44 4.73
N THR A 95 -11.52 2.08 5.98
CA THR A 95 -10.64 0.98 6.35
C THR A 95 -11.18 -0.36 5.85
N VAL A 96 -12.47 -0.63 6.03
CA VAL A 96 -13.11 -1.87 5.57
C VAL A 96 -13.00 -2.03 4.06
N THR A 97 -13.26 -0.97 3.29
CA THR A 97 -13.17 -1.02 1.82
C THR A 97 -11.74 -1.26 1.35
N THR A 98 -10.75 -0.64 1.96
CA THR A 98 -9.33 -0.83 1.61
C THR A 98 -8.87 -2.25 1.96
N THR A 99 -9.18 -2.73 3.16
CA THR A 99 -8.82 -4.09 3.59
C THR A 99 -9.49 -5.16 2.72
N PHE A 100 -10.73 -4.92 2.27
CA PHE A 100 -11.40 -5.82 1.33
C PHE A 100 -10.65 -5.91 0.00
N LEU A 101 -10.18 -4.77 -0.55
CA LEU A 101 -9.41 -4.76 -1.79
C LEU A 101 -8.09 -5.51 -1.65
N ASP A 102 -7.39 -5.37 -0.53
CA ASP A 102 -6.14 -6.06 -0.25
C ASP A 102 -6.36 -7.58 -0.15
N ALA A 103 -7.39 -8.02 0.57
CA ALA A 103 -7.74 -9.43 0.68
C ALA A 103 -8.15 -10.03 -0.68
N TRP A 104 -8.88 -9.28 -1.49
CA TRP A 104 -9.27 -9.68 -2.85
C TRP A 104 -8.06 -9.81 -3.77
N SER A 105 -7.14 -8.84 -3.76
CA SER A 105 -5.89 -8.88 -4.52
C SER A 105 -5.00 -10.05 -4.12
N ALA A 106 -4.92 -10.37 -2.82
CA ALA A 106 -4.22 -11.57 -2.35
C ALA A 106 -4.84 -12.84 -2.94
N GLY A 107 -6.16 -12.92 -3.02
CA GLY A 107 -6.89 -14.02 -3.65
C GLY A 107 -6.55 -14.19 -5.13
N ILE A 108 -6.59 -13.10 -5.90
CA ILE A 108 -6.25 -13.11 -7.35
C ILE A 108 -4.78 -13.51 -7.55
N SER A 109 -3.87 -12.98 -6.75
CA SER A 109 -2.45 -13.31 -6.83
C SER A 109 -2.21 -14.79 -6.59
N ALA A 110 -2.90 -15.38 -5.62
CA ALA A 110 -2.79 -16.82 -5.34
C ALA A 110 -3.35 -17.70 -6.48
N GLU A 111 -4.45 -17.30 -7.11
CA GLU A 111 -4.98 -18.00 -8.28
C GLU A 111 -4.02 -17.96 -9.48
N SER A 112 -3.28 -16.87 -9.64
CA SER A 112 -2.27 -16.75 -10.69
C SER A 112 -1.09 -17.69 -10.48
N LEU A 113 -0.74 -17.98 -9.22
CA LEU A 113 0.35 -18.89 -8.85
C LEU A 113 -0.05 -20.37 -8.99
N SER A 114 -1.31 -20.70 -8.65
CA SER A 114 -1.78 -22.07 -8.68
C SER A 114 -3.28 -22.17 -8.98
N ARG A 115 -3.62 -22.82 -10.09
CA ARG A 115 -5.01 -23.10 -10.49
C ARG A 115 -5.77 -24.03 -9.52
N LYS A 116 -5.06 -24.66 -8.57
CA LYS A 116 -5.67 -25.57 -7.58
C LYS A 116 -6.20 -24.84 -6.35
N VAL A 117 -5.85 -23.57 -6.19
CA VAL A 117 -6.19 -22.78 -5.01
C VAL A 117 -7.29 -21.80 -5.37
N SER A 118 -8.38 -21.83 -4.62
CA SER A 118 -9.47 -20.86 -4.81
C SER A 118 -9.09 -19.51 -4.20
N GLY A 119 -9.13 -18.46 -4.99
CA GLY A 119 -8.84 -17.09 -4.53
C GLY A 119 -9.73 -16.66 -3.38
N LYS A 120 -11.00 -17.08 -3.39
CA LYS A 120 -11.92 -16.82 -2.28
C LYS A 120 -11.43 -17.43 -0.96
N THR A 121 -10.92 -18.66 -1.00
CA THR A 121 -10.38 -19.33 0.21
C THR A 121 -9.14 -18.62 0.71
N VAL A 122 -8.23 -18.21 -0.20
CA VAL A 122 -7.03 -17.45 0.19
C VAL A 122 -7.41 -16.11 0.77
N ALA A 123 -8.32 -15.36 0.16
CA ALA A 123 -8.77 -14.08 0.69
C ALA A 123 -9.31 -14.20 2.13
N ILE A 124 -10.11 -15.24 2.41
CA ILE A 124 -10.63 -15.50 3.76
C ILE A 124 -9.50 -15.85 4.73
N ILE A 125 -8.58 -16.75 4.33
CA ILE A 125 -7.45 -17.15 5.19
C ILE A 125 -6.57 -15.94 5.49
N THR A 126 -6.22 -15.14 4.48
CA THR A 126 -5.41 -13.93 4.64
C THR A 126 -6.08 -12.93 5.58
N THR A 127 -7.39 -12.75 5.46
CA THR A 127 -8.15 -11.88 6.36
C THR A 127 -8.12 -12.38 7.79
N VAL A 128 -8.35 -13.68 8.02
CA VAL A 128 -8.32 -14.28 9.37
C VAL A 128 -6.93 -14.17 9.99
N VAL A 129 -5.88 -14.47 9.22
CA VAL A 129 -4.49 -14.34 9.67
C VAL A 129 -4.14 -12.88 9.96
N GLY A 130 -4.59 -11.94 9.11
CA GLY A 130 -4.39 -10.52 9.32
C GLY A 130 -5.07 -10.01 10.60
N VAL A 131 -6.30 -10.42 10.86
CA VAL A 131 -7.03 -10.08 12.10
C VAL A 131 -6.32 -10.66 13.33
N ALA A 132 -5.91 -11.93 13.28
CA ALA A 132 -5.15 -12.54 14.37
C ALA A 132 -3.83 -11.82 14.61
N GLY A 133 -3.12 -11.46 13.54
CA GLY A 133 -1.89 -10.68 13.60
C GLY A 133 -2.10 -9.31 14.23
N ALA A 134 -3.15 -8.60 13.84
CA ALA A 134 -3.48 -7.28 14.39
C ALA A 134 -3.82 -7.30 15.89
N ILE A 135 -4.40 -8.42 16.38
CA ILE A 135 -4.69 -8.59 17.80
C ILE A 135 -3.44 -8.95 18.60
N LEU A 136 -2.56 -9.80 18.03
CA LEU A 136 -1.39 -10.31 18.71
C LEU A 136 -0.19 -9.34 18.69
N PHE A 137 -0.10 -8.51 17.67
CA PHE A 137 0.99 -7.56 17.45
C PHE A 137 0.42 -6.14 17.37
N PRO A 138 0.44 -5.39 18.47
CA PRO A 138 0.05 -3.98 18.42
C PRO A 138 1.00 -3.23 17.47
N MET A 139 0.44 -2.67 16.40
CA MET A 139 1.17 -1.94 15.36
C MET A 139 1.43 -0.48 15.75
N ASP A 140 1.90 -0.27 16.98
CA ASP A 140 2.22 1.08 17.47
C ASP A 140 3.45 1.67 16.78
N ASP A 141 4.35 0.81 16.26
CA ASP A 141 5.50 1.19 15.44
C ASP A 141 5.44 0.53 14.05
N ILE A 142 4.81 1.25 13.12
CA ILE A 142 4.71 0.84 11.72
C ILE A 142 6.04 0.97 10.95
N THR A 143 7.02 1.67 11.50
CA THR A 143 8.30 1.98 10.83
C THR A 143 9.06 0.72 10.45
N GLY A 144 9.20 -0.22 11.39
CA GLY A 144 9.86 -1.51 11.14
C GLY A 144 9.16 -2.32 10.05
N PHE A 145 7.83 -2.27 10.01
CA PHE A 145 7.05 -2.95 8.98
C PHE A 145 7.23 -2.29 7.60
N LEU A 146 7.31 -0.97 7.52
CA LEU A 146 7.59 -0.25 6.27
C LEU A 146 8.98 -0.58 5.71
N TYR A 147 10.00 -0.68 6.57
CA TYR A 147 11.33 -1.13 6.15
C TYR A 147 11.31 -2.58 5.63
N LEU A 148 10.55 -3.46 6.27
CA LEU A 148 10.38 -4.83 5.78
C LEU A 148 9.74 -4.84 4.38
N ILE A 149 8.67 -4.08 4.16
CA ILE A 149 8.04 -3.92 2.85
C ILE A 149 9.06 -3.41 1.83
N GLY A 150 9.76 -2.33 2.13
CA GLY A 150 10.79 -1.76 1.25
C GLY A 150 11.86 -2.77 0.87
N SER A 151 12.36 -3.54 1.84
CA SER A 151 13.41 -4.54 1.62
C SER A 151 13.00 -5.68 0.68
N VAL A 152 11.72 -6.03 0.63
CA VAL A 152 11.19 -7.08 -0.25
C VAL A 152 10.81 -6.53 -1.62
N PHE A 153 10.03 -5.45 -1.65
CA PHE A 153 9.48 -4.92 -2.91
C PHE A 153 10.50 -4.17 -3.75
N ALA A 154 11.45 -3.44 -3.15
CA ALA A 154 12.43 -2.67 -3.91
C ALA A 154 13.33 -3.55 -4.80
N PRO A 155 13.93 -4.65 -4.30
CA PRO A 155 14.69 -5.56 -5.15
C PRO A 155 13.84 -6.23 -6.23
N MET A 156 12.60 -6.64 -5.89
CA MET A 156 11.69 -7.25 -6.85
C MET A 156 11.39 -6.32 -8.02
N ILE A 157 11.09 -5.06 -7.75
CA ILE A 157 10.80 -4.07 -8.77
C ILE A 157 12.05 -3.72 -9.57
N ALA A 158 13.21 -3.61 -8.93
CA ALA A 158 14.49 -3.38 -9.59
C ALA A 158 14.80 -4.48 -10.62
N VAL A 159 14.54 -5.74 -10.27
CA VAL A 159 14.69 -6.86 -11.19
C VAL A 159 13.72 -6.75 -12.38
N GLN A 160 12.45 -6.40 -12.13
CA GLN A 160 11.46 -6.22 -13.20
C GLN A 160 11.84 -5.10 -14.16
N ILE A 161 12.32 -3.96 -13.63
CA ILE A 161 12.80 -2.83 -14.44
C ILE A 161 14.02 -3.27 -15.26
N ALA A 162 14.98 -3.96 -14.67
CA ALA A 162 16.17 -4.43 -15.35
C ALA A 162 15.82 -5.45 -16.44
N ASP A 163 14.93 -6.39 -16.18
CA ASP A 163 14.48 -7.39 -17.16
C ASP A 163 13.80 -6.73 -18.37
N HIS A 164 12.92 -5.75 -18.12
CA HIS A 164 12.19 -5.07 -19.19
C HIS A 164 13.05 -4.09 -20.00
N PHE A 165 13.82 -3.21 -19.33
CA PHE A 165 14.52 -2.11 -20.00
C PHE A 165 15.95 -2.45 -20.40
N LEU A 166 16.65 -3.32 -19.65
CA LEU A 166 18.05 -3.65 -19.94
C LEU A 166 18.18 -4.95 -20.73
N LEU A 167 17.41 -5.98 -20.37
CA LEU A 167 17.54 -7.29 -21.02
C LEU A 167 16.60 -7.46 -22.22
N HIS A 168 15.68 -6.53 -22.44
CA HIS A 168 14.68 -6.54 -23.52
C HIS A 168 13.99 -7.91 -23.67
N ARG A 169 13.81 -8.62 -22.57
CA ARG A 169 13.14 -9.91 -22.55
C ARG A 169 11.64 -9.68 -22.51
N ASP A 170 11.03 -9.48 -23.68
CA ASP A 170 9.58 -9.43 -23.86
C ASP A 170 8.95 -10.82 -23.65
N ARG A 171 9.16 -11.40 -22.44
CA ARG A 171 8.54 -12.69 -22.08
C ARG A 171 7.01 -12.62 -22.08
N PHE A 172 6.46 -11.43 -22.00
CA PHE A 172 5.02 -11.20 -22.09
C PHE A 172 4.47 -11.25 -23.52
N ALA A 173 5.28 -10.95 -24.53
CA ALA A 173 4.90 -11.10 -25.94
C ALA A 173 4.76 -12.57 -26.34
N VAL A 174 5.62 -13.45 -25.82
CA VAL A 174 5.61 -14.89 -26.11
C VAL A 174 4.37 -15.59 -25.52
N ALA A 175 3.85 -15.11 -24.40
CA ALA A 175 2.64 -15.68 -23.79
C ALA A 175 1.34 -15.22 -24.46
N ALA A 176 1.36 -14.11 -25.17
CA ALA A 176 0.19 -13.59 -25.91
C ALA A 176 0.02 -14.31 -27.27
N ASP A 177 1.13 -14.77 -27.88
CA ASP A 177 1.13 -15.43 -29.19
C ASP A 177 0.88 -16.97 -29.10
N ALA A 178 0.83 -17.49 -27.87
CA ALA A 178 0.60 -18.92 -27.60
C ALA A 178 -0.85 -19.26 -27.23
N ARG A 179 -1.82 -18.36 -27.51
CA ARG A 179 -3.24 -18.58 -27.27
C ARG A 179 -4.01 -18.53 -28.58
#